data_dd20e6bd38bc0da7def3fb5ba898721d
#
_entry.id   dd20e6bd38bc0da7def3fb5ba898721d
#
_cell.length_a   1.000
_cell.length_b   1.000
_cell.length_c   1.000
_cell.angle_alpha   90.00
_cell.angle_beta   90.00
_cell.angle_gamma   90.00
#
_symmetry.space_group_name_H-M   'P 1'
#
loop_
_entity.id
_entity.type
_entity.pdbx_description
1 polymer ?
#
loop_
_entity_poly.entity_id
_entity_poly.type
_entity_poly.pdbx_seq_one_letter_code
_entity_poly.pdbx_strand_id
1 'polypeptide(L)'
;RNQQQMIINEAGGMADNSFTELELKKKQMKLYEEQIIPALRRNFQTMQLGYEQNTEELFELFDAWEALNMTQMEYFDQLQKGLQMQAELMKILEIK
;
A
#
# COMPACT_ATOMS: atom_id res chain seq x y z
N ARG A 1 28.27 21.26 -7.16
CA ARG A 1 27.65 20.90 -8.44
C ARG A 1 26.42 20.03 -8.23
N ASN A 2 26.51 19.03 -7.39
CA ASN A 2 25.35 18.24 -7.02
C ASN A 2 24.31 19.07 -6.31
N GLN A 3 24.75 20.06 -5.53
CA GLN A 3 23.83 20.95 -4.84
C GLN A 3 23.04 21.81 -5.81
N GLN A 4 23.69 22.25 -6.90
CA GLN A 4 22.99 23.03 -7.91
C GLN A 4 21.91 22.20 -8.60
N GLN A 5 22.21 20.94 -8.91
CA GLN A 5 21.22 20.06 -9.50
C GLN A 5 20.07 19.79 -8.54
N MET A 6 20.36 19.62 -7.25
CA MET A 6 19.33 19.44 -6.25
C MET A 6 18.44 20.67 -6.14
N ILE A 7 19.03 21.86 -6.13
CA ILE A 7 18.26 23.11 -6.05
C ILE A 7 17.38 23.27 -7.28
N ILE A 8 17.89 22.98 -8.46
CA ILE A 8 17.12 23.06 -9.70
C ILE A 8 15.97 22.07 -9.66
N ASN A 9 16.22 20.85 -9.20
CA ASN A 9 15.17 19.85 -9.10
C ASN A 9 14.10 20.25 -8.08
N GLU A 10 14.51 20.82 -6.96
CA GLU A 10 13.55 21.28 -5.97
C GLU A 10 12.71 22.44 -6.47
N ALA A 11 13.36 23.38 -7.14
CA ALA A 11 12.68 24.56 -7.65
C ALA A 11 11.70 24.23 -8.78
N GLY A 12 12.08 23.29 -9.64
CA GLY A 12 11.26 22.97 -10.80
C GLY A 12 10.44 21.70 -10.68
N GLY A 13 10.65 20.91 -9.61
CA GLY A 13 10.17 19.54 -9.60
C GLY A 13 9.22 19.15 -8.47
N MET A 14 8.63 20.10 -7.75
CA MET A 14 7.71 19.73 -6.68
C MET A 14 6.51 18.96 -7.23
N ALA A 15 5.98 19.36 -8.36
CA ALA A 15 4.89 18.66 -9.00
C ALA A 15 5.34 17.30 -9.52
N ASP A 16 6.56 17.23 -10.06
CA ASP A 16 7.11 15.96 -10.57
C ASP A 16 7.34 14.97 -9.45
N ASN A 17 7.86 15.43 -8.30
CA ASN A 17 8.05 14.55 -7.16
C ASN A 17 6.73 14.01 -6.63
N SER A 18 5.72 14.87 -6.54
CA SER A 18 4.40 14.45 -6.09
C SER A 18 3.78 13.46 -7.05
N PHE A 19 3.96 13.68 -8.34
CA PHE A 19 3.47 12.76 -9.37
C PHE A 19 4.17 11.41 -9.27
N THR A 20 5.49 11.41 -9.08
CA THR A 20 6.26 10.19 -8.94
C THR A 20 5.84 9.41 -7.70
N GLU A 21 5.64 10.10 -6.58
CA GLU A 21 5.18 9.47 -5.36
C GLU A 21 3.81 8.84 -5.54
N LEU A 22 2.91 9.53 -6.24
CA LEU A 22 1.58 9.01 -6.52
C LEU A 22 1.65 7.75 -7.39
N GLU A 23 2.52 7.76 -8.39
CA GLU A 23 2.73 6.58 -9.25
C GLU A 23 3.26 5.40 -8.46
N LEU A 24 4.24 5.64 -7.57
CA LEU A 24 4.76 4.59 -6.70
C LEU A 24 3.70 4.06 -5.76
N LYS A 25 2.88 4.95 -5.22
CA LYS A 25 1.77 4.57 -4.35
C LYS A 25 0.78 3.68 -5.09
N LYS A 26 0.43 4.03 -6.32
CA LYS A 26 -0.48 3.23 -7.13
C LYS A 26 0.08 1.83 -7.40
N LYS A 27 1.37 1.73 -7.71
CA LYS A 27 2.01 0.43 -7.91
C LYS A 27 1.99 -0.39 -6.64
N GLN A 28 2.25 0.24 -5.50
CA GLN A 28 2.22 -0.42 -4.21
C GLN A 28 0.82 -0.93 -3.88
N MET A 29 -0.21 -0.10 -4.12
CA MET A 29 -1.59 -0.50 -3.90
C MET A 29 -1.99 -1.69 -4.78
N LYS A 30 -1.54 -1.67 -6.03
CA LYS A 30 -1.81 -2.76 -6.94
C LYS A 30 -1.17 -4.06 -6.47
N LEU A 31 0.04 -3.98 -5.94
CA LEU A 31 0.73 -5.12 -5.37
C LEU A 31 -0.05 -5.71 -4.19
N TYR A 32 -0.57 -4.87 -3.31
CA TYR A 32 -1.43 -5.31 -2.21
C TYR A 32 -2.67 -6.02 -2.74
N GLU A 33 -3.35 -5.43 -3.73
CA GLU A 33 -4.60 -5.96 -4.25
C GLU A 33 -4.42 -7.29 -4.98
N GLU A 34 -3.36 -7.41 -5.77
CA GLU A 34 -3.19 -8.54 -6.68
C GLU A 34 -2.36 -9.67 -6.11
N GLN A 35 -1.44 -9.38 -5.18
CA GLN A 35 -0.50 -10.37 -4.69
C GLN A 35 -0.53 -10.59 -3.20
N ILE A 36 -0.40 -9.51 -2.41
CA ILE A 36 -0.21 -9.64 -0.97
C ILE A 36 -1.49 -10.10 -0.28
N ILE A 37 -2.58 -9.38 -0.47
CA ILE A 37 -3.86 -9.71 0.18
C ILE A 37 -4.40 -11.07 -0.29
N PRO A 38 -4.41 -11.39 -1.60
CA PRO A 38 -4.86 -12.71 -2.02
C PRO A 38 -4.00 -13.84 -1.46
N ALA A 39 -2.69 -13.65 -1.35
CA ALA A 39 -1.80 -14.67 -0.78
C ALA A 39 -2.11 -14.91 0.70
N LEU A 40 -2.30 -13.84 1.47
CA LEU A 40 -2.65 -13.95 2.87
C LEU A 40 -4.03 -14.55 3.07
N ARG A 41 -4.97 -14.22 2.20
CA ARG A 41 -6.31 -14.80 2.25
C ARG A 41 -6.27 -16.30 2.00
N ARG A 42 -5.50 -16.73 1.02
CA ARG A 42 -5.34 -18.17 0.75
C ARG A 42 -4.67 -18.87 1.92
N ASN A 43 -3.66 -18.24 2.51
CA ASN A 43 -2.99 -18.79 3.68
C ASN A 43 -3.97 -18.96 4.84
N PHE A 44 -4.79 -17.96 5.10
CA PHE A 44 -5.81 -18.03 6.15
C PHE A 44 -6.81 -19.14 5.87
N GLN A 45 -7.28 -19.27 4.63
CA GLN A 45 -8.23 -20.33 4.27
C GLN A 45 -7.62 -21.70 4.45
N THR A 46 -6.35 -21.87 4.10
CA THR A 46 -5.64 -23.12 4.29
C THR A 46 -5.50 -23.46 5.77
N MET A 47 -5.16 -22.47 6.59
CA MET A 47 -5.05 -22.67 8.04
C MET A 47 -6.41 -22.99 8.67
N GLN A 48 -7.47 -22.32 8.19
CA GLN A 48 -8.81 -22.59 8.67
C GLN A 48 -9.24 -24.03 8.37
N LEU A 49 -8.99 -24.47 7.14
CA LEU A 49 -9.28 -25.84 6.76
C LEU A 49 -8.50 -26.85 7.58
N GLY A 50 -7.20 -26.57 7.78
CA GLY A 50 -6.34 -27.41 8.62
C GLY A 50 -6.83 -27.47 10.05
N TYR A 51 -7.28 -26.35 10.60
CA TYR A 51 -7.83 -26.33 11.97
C TYR A 51 -9.09 -27.17 12.05
N GLU A 52 -9.98 -27.06 11.08
CA GLU A 52 -11.22 -27.87 11.04
C GLU A 52 -10.91 -29.36 10.96
N GLN A 53 -9.81 -29.74 10.32
CA GLN A 53 -9.37 -31.11 10.20
C GLN A 53 -8.43 -31.55 11.33
N ASN A 54 -8.22 -30.69 12.32
CA ASN A 54 -7.33 -30.93 13.46
C ASN A 54 -5.87 -31.12 13.07
N THR A 55 -5.46 -30.53 11.94
CA THR A 55 -4.06 -30.57 11.51
C THR A 55 -3.31 -29.28 11.81
N GLU A 56 -4.03 -28.22 12.20
CA GLU A 56 -3.43 -26.94 12.56
C GLU A 56 -3.88 -26.52 13.95
N GLU A 57 -3.03 -25.73 14.62
CA GLU A 57 -3.35 -25.22 15.95
C GLU A 57 -4.12 -23.91 15.85
N LEU A 58 -4.95 -23.66 16.88
CA LEU A 58 -5.78 -22.46 16.93
C LEU A 58 -4.95 -21.17 16.88
N PHE A 59 -3.80 -21.15 17.55
CA PHE A 59 -2.94 -19.98 17.58
C PHE A 59 -2.38 -19.65 16.20
N GLU A 60 -2.06 -20.66 15.41
CA GLU A 60 -1.59 -20.45 14.04
C GLU A 60 -2.70 -19.88 13.17
N LEU A 61 -3.93 -20.32 13.38
CA LEU A 61 -5.09 -19.76 12.68
C LEU A 61 -5.27 -18.29 13.04
N PHE A 62 -5.17 -17.93 14.33
CA PHE A 62 -5.26 -16.55 14.76
C PHE A 62 -4.15 -15.68 14.17
N ASP A 63 -2.93 -16.21 14.11
CA ASP A 63 -1.81 -15.47 13.51
C ASP A 63 -2.07 -15.18 12.04
N ALA A 64 -2.59 -16.15 11.30
CA ALA A 64 -2.94 -15.95 9.89
C ALA A 64 -4.06 -14.94 9.72
N TRP A 65 -5.08 -15.01 10.58
CA TRP A 65 -6.20 -14.06 10.56
C TRP A 65 -5.71 -12.65 10.88
N GLU A 66 -4.88 -12.51 11.89
CA GLU A 66 -4.32 -11.23 12.29
C GLU A 66 -3.47 -10.62 11.17
N ALA A 67 -2.61 -11.43 10.55
CA ALA A 67 -1.80 -10.96 9.44
C ALA A 67 -2.64 -10.44 8.29
N LEU A 68 -3.70 -11.16 7.94
CA LEU A 68 -4.62 -10.74 6.88
C LEU A 68 -5.30 -9.42 7.24
N ASN A 69 -5.82 -9.31 8.46
CA ASN A 69 -6.54 -8.11 8.88
C ASN A 69 -5.62 -6.90 8.99
N MET A 70 -4.45 -7.06 9.56
CA MET A 70 -3.48 -5.97 9.67
C MET A 70 -3.05 -5.48 8.29
N THR A 71 -2.84 -6.38 7.36
CA THR A 71 -2.45 -6.00 6.00
C THR A 71 -3.58 -5.28 5.29
N GLN A 72 -4.82 -5.72 5.48
CA GLN A 72 -5.98 -5.02 4.91
C GLN A 72 -6.13 -3.62 5.50
N MET A 73 -5.89 -3.46 6.81
CA MET A 73 -5.91 -2.15 7.43
C MET A 73 -4.81 -1.24 6.89
N GLU A 74 -3.61 -1.77 6.71
CA GLU A 74 -2.52 -1.04 6.08
C GLU A 74 -2.88 -0.63 4.66
N TYR A 75 -3.51 -1.53 3.92
CA TYR A 75 -3.95 -1.24 2.57
C TYR A 75 -4.92 -0.05 2.55
N PHE A 76 -5.94 -0.08 3.41
CA PHE A 76 -6.89 1.02 3.46
C PHE A 76 -6.26 2.33 3.90
N ASP A 77 -5.33 2.28 4.86
CA ASP A 77 -4.60 3.46 5.30
C ASP A 77 -3.80 4.06 4.15
N GLN A 78 -3.08 3.23 3.41
CA GLN A 78 -2.30 3.68 2.26
C GLN A 78 -3.19 4.19 1.13
N LEU A 79 -4.33 3.55 0.92
CA LEU A 79 -5.29 4.00 -0.07
C LEU A 79 -5.80 5.39 0.25
N GLN A 80 -6.13 5.63 1.51
CA GLN A 80 -6.59 6.95 1.96
C GLN A 80 -5.52 8.01 1.73
N LYS A 81 -4.27 7.70 2.09
CA LYS A 81 -3.15 8.60 1.87
C LYS A 81 -2.93 8.88 0.39
N GLY A 82 -3.07 7.86 -0.45
CA GLY A 82 -2.95 8.03 -1.89
C GLY A 82 -4.02 8.94 -2.46
N LEU A 83 -5.26 8.81 -1.98
CA LEU A 83 -6.35 9.68 -2.40
C LEU A 83 -6.12 11.12 -1.96
N GLN A 84 -5.58 11.33 -0.76
CA GLN A 84 -5.23 12.67 -0.29
C GLN A 84 -4.14 13.29 -1.17
N MET A 85 -3.12 12.52 -1.52
CA MET A 85 -2.05 12.98 -2.40
C MET A 85 -2.60 13.37 -3.76
N GLN A 86 -3.51 12.57 -4.30
CA GLN A 86 -4.14 12.86 -5.57
C GLN A 86 -4.96 14.14 -5.51
N ALA A 87 -5.73 14.34 -4.44
CA ALA A 87 -6.52 15.54 -4.25
C ALA A 87 -5.63 16.78 -4.15
N GLU A 88 -4.54 16.70 -3.44
CA GLU A 88 -3.59 17.80 -3.32
C GLU A 88 -2.95 18.15 -4.66
N LEU A 89 -2.57 17.13 -5.42
CA LEU A 89 -1.99 17.33 -6.73
C LEU A 89 -2.99 18.02 -7.69
N MET A 90 -4.24 17.58 -7.63
CA MET A 90 -5.30 18.20 -8.44
C MET A 90 -5.52 19.64 -8.06
N LYS A 91 -5.45 19.98 -6.77
CA LYS A 91 -5.55 21.37 -6.32
C LYS A 91 -4.43 22.22 -6.89
N ILE A 92 -3.22 21.72 -6.87
CA ILE A 92 -2.06 22.45 -7.42
C ILE A 92 -2.27 22.72 -8.90
N LEU A 93 -2.78 21.73 -9.64
CA LEU A 93 -3.03 21.89 -11.06
C LEU A 93 -4.17 22.86 -11.36
N GLU A 94 -5.19 22.89 -10.51
CA GLU A 94 -6.31 23.82 -10.68
C GLU A 94 -5.92 25.28 -10.44
N ILE A 95 -5.04 25.52 -9.48
CA ILE A 95 -4.59 26.86 -9.15
C ILE A 95 -3.81 27.50 -10.31
N LYS A 96 -3.15 26.70 -11.10
CA LYS A 96 -2.46 27.18 -12.27
C LYS A 96 -3.42 27.40 -13.42
#